data_7df71dd0a7db5d1f343c05e51c6d0b4a
#
_entry.id   7df71dd0a7db5d1f343c05e51c6d0b4a
#
_cell.length_a   1.000
_cell.length_b   1.000
_cell.length_c   1.000
_cell.angle_alpha   90.00
_cell.angle_beta   90.00
_cell.angle_gamma   90.00
#
_symmetry.space_group_name_H-M   'P 1'
#
loop_
_entity.id
_entity.type
_entity.pdbx_description
1 polymer ?
#
loop_
_entity_poly.entity_id
_entity_poly.type
_entity_poly.pdbx_seq_one_letter_code
_entity_poly.pdbx_strand_id
1 'polypeptide(L)'
;MCTNNLSPVSPDPTKFFPNVKGNLTKIVWAHAVNSQAELDKALSSKDIMMLEADVVVGKLNSNNQTDVPIMAHPPAVESDLSLENFLNRSINNDNTKGIKLDFKSDQAFQMSMPILLKVRSNLTFPVILNADILPGPVNANTTALNAKDFLREANKTIPESILSVGWTTRYGKEFDITEGRYSSQQIQTMIDTLKENQVSQPVTYPVRAGLVAHDIDVIKALLKNTTFTNATLTIWSSEGDSVDAAKLSQLIRDVGVDKVYVDVPESLKSKLVLSAASTMSSVLINLVASMVLLALSRML
;
A
#
# COMPACT_ATOMS: atom_id res chain seq x y z
N MET A 1 26.85 -11.77 -30.81
CA MET A 1 26.50 -11.36 -29.44
C MET A 1 25.04 -10.95 -29.46
N CYS A 2 24.14 -11.84 -29.07
CA CYS A 2 22.71 -11.50 -28.92
C CYS A 2 22.53 -10.80 -27.58
N THR A 3 22.35 -9.49 -27.62
CA THR A 3 21.86 -8.74 -26.46
C THR A 3 20.40 -9.13 -26.25
N ASN A 4 20.14 -9.99 -25.29
CA ASN A 4 18.81 -10.19 -24.78
C ASN A 4 18.33 -8.87 -24.15
N ASN A 5 17.65 -8.07 -24.94
CA ASN A 5 16.82 -6.97 -24.43
C ASN A 5 15.63 -7.61 -23.71
N LEU A 6 15.84 -8.03 -22.48
CA LEU A 6 14.74 -8.26 -21.55
C LEU A 6 14.08 -6.88 -21.33
N SER A 7 12.88 -6.74 -21.86
CA SER A 7 12.07 -5.55 -21.60
C SER A 7 11.99 -5.35 -20.08
N PRO A 8 12.26 -4.14 -19.57
CA PRO A 8 12.17 -3.90 -18.15
C PRO A 8 10.76 -4.25 -17.70
N VAL A 9 10.67 -5.04 -16.64
CA VAL A 9 9.40 -5.36 -16.00
C VAL A 9 8.72 -4.05 -15.65
N SER A 10 7.49 -3.87 -16.09
CA SER A 10 6.73 -2.68 -15.76
C SER A 10 6.29 -2.76 -14.29
N PRO A 11 6.74 -1.88 -13.42
CA PRO A 11 6.30 -1.84 -12.03
C PRO A 11 4.86 -1.33 -11.87
N ASP A 12 4.20 -1.00 -12.98
CA ASP A 12 2.86 -0.41 -13.00
C ASP A 12 1.78 -1.48 -12.81
N PRO A 13 1.16 -1.58 -11.63
CA PRO A 13 0.11 -2.56 -11.36
C PRO A 13 -1.10 -2.44 -12.28
N THR A 14 -1.39 -1.25 -12.82
CA THR A 14 -2.54 -1.06 -13.72
C THR A 14 -2.33 -1.73 -15.08
N LYS A 15 -1.07 -1.83 -15.51
CA LYS A 15 -0.72 -2.56 -16.73
C LYS A 15 -0.64 -4.06 -16.50
N PHE A 16 -0.14 -4.46 -15.35
CA PHE A 16 -0.06 -5.86 -14.96
C PHE A 16 -1.44 -6.47 -14.69
N PHE A 17 -2.37 -5.67 -14.11
CA PHE A 17 -3.74 -6.07 -13.83
C PHE A 17 -4.72 -5.27 -14.70
N PRO A 18 -4.87 -5.59 -16.01
CA PRO A 18 -5.69 -4.78 -16.92
C PRO A 18 -7.17 -4.73 -16.54
N ASN A 19 -7.65 -5.73 -15.80
CA ASN A 19 -9.04 -5.80 -15.34
C ASN A 19 -9.44 -4.67 -14.39
N VAL A 20 -8.48 -4.02 -13.71
CA VAL A 20 -8.78 -2.89 -12.83
C VAL A 20 -9.09 -1.60 -13.63
N LYS A 21 -8.73 -1.56 -14.93
CA LYS A 21 -8.99 -0.43 -15.82
C LYS A 21 -8.48 0.91 -15.25
N GLY A 22 -7.27 0.89 -14.72
CA GLY A 22 -6.63 2.05 -14.09
C GLY A 22 -7.14 2.40 -12.69
N ASN A 23 -8.14 1.74 -12.16
CA ASN A 23 -8.68 1.99 -10.84
C ASN A 23 -7.94 1.15 -9.78
N LEU A 24 -6.98 1.75 -9.08
CA LEU A 24 -6.14 1.08 -8.07
C LEU A 24 -6.92 0.62 -6.84
N THR A 25 -8.09 1.22 -6.56
CA THR A 25 -8.95 0.78 -5.43
C THR A 25 -9.55 -0.61 -5.63
N LYS A 26 -9.48 -1.14 -6.87
CA LYS A 26 -9.92 -2.49 -7.23
C LYS A 26 -8.85 -3.57 -7.05
N ILE A 27 -7.62 -3.19 -6.75
CA ILE A 27 -6.57 -4.16 -6.40
C ILE A 27 -6.99 -4.87 -5.12
N VAL A 28 -7.00 -6.20 -5.18
CA VAL A 28 -7.37 -7.06 -4.05
C VAL A 28 -6.11 -7.58 -3.37
N TRP A 29 -6.02 -7.34 -2.08
CA TRP A 29 -4.87 -7.68 -1.26
C TRP A 29 -5.10 -8.94 -0.43
N ALA A 30 -4.08 -9.78 -0.29
CA ALA A 30 -3.92 -10.65 0.86
C ALA A 30 -2.93 -9.95 1.80
N HIS A 31 -3.40 -9.57 2.98
CA HIS A 31 -2.62 -8.87 4.01
C HIS A 31 -2.02 -9.87 4.99
N ALA A 32 -0.78 -9.60 5.46
CA ALA A 32 -0.05 -10.41 6.43
C ALA A 32 0.09 -11.90 6.03
N VAL A 33 0.56 -12.15 4.80
CA VAL A 33 0.84 -13.52 4.30
C VAL A 33 2.14 -14.03 4.92
N ASN A 34 2.08 -14.39 6.20
CA ASN A 34 3.25 -14.65 7.05
C ASN A 34 3.47 -16.15 7.37
N SER A 35 2.68 -17.05 6.78
CA SER A 35 2.82 -18.49 6.93
C SER A 35 2.67 -19.25 5.61
N GLN A 36 3.12 -20.49 5.55
CA GLN A 36 2.93 -21.33 4.37
C GLN A 36 1.45 -21.52 4.04
N ALA A 37 0.61 -21.71 5.05
CA ALA A 37 -0.83 -21.91 4.86
C ALA A 37 -1.52 -20.66 4.28
N GLU A 38 -1.14 -19.45 4.75
CA GLU A 38 -1.65 -18.20 4.21
C GLU A 38 -1.17 -17.98 2.78
N LEU A 39 0.09 -18.31 2.49
CA LEU A 39 0.64 -18.23 1.14
C LEU A 39 -0.06 -19.20 0.19
N ASP A 40 -0.31 -20.45 0.59
CA ASP A 40 -1.07 -21.44 -0.21
C ASP A 40 -2.47 -20.92 -0.56
N LYS A 41 -3.16 -20.42 0.45
CA LYS A 41 -4.51 -19.84 0.29
C LYS A 41 -4.49 -18.64 -0.66
N ALA A 42 -3.53 -17.73 -0.50
CA ALA A 42 -3.43 -16.54 -1.32
C ALA A 42 -3.04 -16.85 -2.77
N LEU A 43 -2.10 -17.77 -2.99
CA LEU A 43 -1.66 -18.18 -4.32
C LEU A 43 -2.76 -18.92 -5.09
N SER A 44 -3.57 -19.76 -4.41
CA SER A 44 -4.68 -20.50 -5.03
C SER A 44 -5.91 -19.64 -5.32
N SER A 45 -6.03 -18.47 -4.70
CA SER A 45 -7.16 -17.56 -4.92
C SER A 45 -7.11 -16.93 -6.31
N LYS A 46 -8.26 -16.88 -6.99
CA LYS A 46 -8.42 -16.18 -8.27
C LYS A 46 -8.63 -14.68 -8.13
N ASP A 47 -9.07 -14.24 -6.95
CA ASP A 47 -9.44 -12.86 -6.71
C ASP A 47 -8.28 -12.01 -6.15
N ILE A 48 -7.38 -12.63 -5.36
CA ILE A 48 -6.22 -11.94 -4.79
C ILE A 48 -5.24 -11.56 -5.89
N MET A 49 -4.82 -10.31 -5.89
CA MET A 49 -3.93 -9.72 -6.89
C MET A 49 -2.55 -9.38 -6.30
N MET A 50 -2.49 -8.89 -5.08
CA MET A 50 -1.26 -8.52 -4.38
C MET A 50 -1.13 -9.30 -3.08
N LEU A 51 0.08 -9.79 -2.80
CA LEU A 51 0.45 -10.45 -1.54
C LEU A 51 1.26 -9.46 -0.71
N GLU A 52 0.77 -9.09 0.45
CA GLU A 52 1.53 -8.31 1.42
C GLU A 52 2.02 -9.22 2.52
N ALA A 53 3.29 -9.10 2.90
CA ALA A 53 3.90 -9.90 3.95
C ALA A 53 4.97 -9.12 4.71
N ASP A 54 5.02 -9.34 6.02
CA ASP A 54 5.99 -8.73 6.93
C ASP A 54 7.31 -9.49 6.91
N VAL A 55 8.42 -8.77 6.91
CA VAL A 55 9.76 -9.36 6.92
C VAL A 55 10.49 -9.00 8.20
N VAL A 56 10.83 -10.00 8.99
CA VAL A 56 11.66 -9.88 10.19
C VAL A 56 12.87 -10.82 10.08
N VAL A 57 13.85 -10.62 10.96
CA VAL A 57 14.94 -11.57 11.14
C VAL A 57 14.55 -12.54 12.23
N GLY A 58 14.66 -13.84 11.95
CA GLY A 58 14.27 -14.87 12.90
C GLY A 58 14.59 -16.27 12.38
N LYS A 59 14.00 -17.28 13.01
CA LYS A 59 14.26 -18.69 12.74
C LYS A 59 13.18 -19.32 11.92
N LEU A 60 13.62 -20.09 10.91
CA LEU A 60 12.72 -20.94 10.13
C LEU A 60 12.52 -22.25 10.89
N ASN A 61 11.33 -22.45 11.43
CA ASN A 61 10.86 -23.60 12.21
C ASN A 61 11.93 -24.56 12.75
N SER A 62 12.08 -24.50 14.06
CA SER A 62 12.57 -25.51 15.02
C SER A 62 13.92 -26.23 14.77
N ASN A 63 14.47 -26.25 13.58
CA ASN A 63 15.70 -27.01 13.31
C ASN A 63 16.87 -26.17 12.81
N ASN A 64 16.67 -24.90 12.50
CA ASN A 64 17.75 -24.06 12.00
C ASN A 64 18.22 -23.09 13.07
N GLN A 65 19.50 -23.19 13.44
CA GLN A 65 20.13 -22.32 14.45
C GLN A 65 20.43 -20.91 13.91
N THR A 66 20.35 -20.72 12.58
CA THR A 66 20.74 -19.49 11.90
C THR A 66 19.53 -18.58 11.69
N ASP A 67 19.67 -17.33 12.09
CA ASP A 67 18.68 -16.30 11.81
C ASP A 67 18.69 -15.93 10.32
N VAL A 68 17.51 -15.91 9.72
CA VAL A 68 17.29 -15.55 8.30
C VAL A 68 16.09 -14.61 8.17
N PRO A 69 15.92 -13.92 7.05
CA PRO A 69 14.66 -13.22 6.76
C PRO A 69 13.49 -14.21 6.69
N ILE A 70 12.53 -14.05 7.59
CA ILE A 70 11.30 -14.85 7.68
C ILE A 70 10.08 -13.96 7.51
N MET A 71 8.96 -14.56 7.10
CA MET A 71 7.68 -13.88 7.01
C MET A 71 6.97 -13.95 8.35
N ALA A 72 7.02 -12.86 9.11
CA ALA A 72 6.38 -12.74 10.41
C ALA A 72 6.21 -11.29 10.83
N HIS A 73 5.17 -11.01 11.62
CA HIS A 73 4.96 -9.70 12.24
C HIS A 73 5.54 -9.69 13.66
N PRO A 74 6.28 -8.63 14.08
CA PRO A 74 6.74 -8.48 15.46
C PRO A 74 5.58 -8.63 16.47
N PRO A 75 5.79 -9.26 17.64
CA PRO A 75 7.09 -9.70 18.19
C PRO A 75 7.53 -11.11 17.79
N ALA A 76 6.88 -11.75 16.82
CA ALA A 76 7.24 -13.09 16.38
C ALA A 76 8.66 -13.12 15.79
N VAL A 77 9.44 -14.12 16.20
CA VAL A 77 10.82 -14.37 15.75
C VAL A 77 10.99 -15.76 15.15
N GLU A 78 9.90 -16.44 14.90
CA GLU A 78 9.84 -17.74 14.24
C GLU A 78 8.70 -17.80 13.24
N SER A 79 8.91 -18.49 12.12
CA SER A 79 7.90 -18.73 11.10
C SER A 79 8.18 -20.05 10.37
N ASP A 80 7.17 -20.61 9.73
CA ASP A 80 7.32 -21.74 8.81
C ASP A 80 7.65 -21.30 7.36
N LEU A 81 7.73 -19.97 7.13
CA LEU A 81 7.92 -19.38 5.81
C LEU A 81 9.10 -18.40 5.81
N SER A 82 10.17 -18.73 5.07
CA SER A 82 11.27 -17.79 4.83
C SER A 82 10.96 -16.86 3.67
N LEU A 83 11.64 -15.69 3.59
CA LEU A 83 11.57 -14.80 2.45
C LEU A 83 11.97 -15.53 1.14
N GLU A 84 13.01 -16.36 1.17
CA GLU A 84 13.44 -17.12 -0.02
C GLU A 84 12.34 -18.05 -0.52
N ASN A 85 11.66 -18.76 0.38
CA ASN A 85 10.53 -19.63 0.02
C ASN A 85 9.32 -18.82 -0.49
N PHE A 86 8.99 -17.72 0.18
CA PHE A 86 7.92 -16.81 -0.25
C PHE A 86 8.15 -16.34 -1.70
N LEU A 87 9.35 -15.85 -2.00
CA LEU A 87 9.72 -15.38 -3.34
C LEU A 87 9.70 -16.49 -4.38
N ASN A 88 10.31 -17.64 -4.09
CA ASN A 88 10.35 -18.78 -5.00
C ASN A 88 8.95 -19.29 -5.34
N ARG A 89 8.06 -19.35 -4.37
CA ARG A 89 6.68 -19.80 -4.58
C ARG A 89 5.85 -18.78 -5.33
N SER A 90 6.04 -17.49 -5.06
CA SER A 90 5.38 -16.40 -5.80
C SER A 90 5.82 -16.36 -7.27
N ILE A 91 7.10 -16.56 -7.54
CA ILE A 91 7.65 -16.63 -8.90
C ILE A 91 7.10 -17.85 -9.66
N ASN A 92 7.02 -19.01 -9.00
CA ASN A 92 6.58 -20.26 -9.64
C ASN A 92 5.06 -20.38 -9.77
N ASN A 93 4.28 -19.40 -9.28
CA ASN A 93 2.83 -19.34 -9.42
C ASN A 93 2.42 -18.61 -10.71
N ASP A 94 3.03 -18.94 -11.85
CA ASP A 94 2.80 -18.34 -13.16
C ASP A 94 2.91 -16.81 -13.19
N ASN A 95 3.57 -16.22 -12.18
CA ASN A 95 3.76 -14.76 -12.02
C ASN A 95 2.44 -13.97 -12.13
N THR A 96 1.36 -14.49 -11.56
CA THR A 96 0.02 -13.89 -11.68
C THR A 96 -0.31 -12.88 -10.61
N LYS A 97 0.55 -12.73 -9.60
CA LYS A 97 0.32 -11.85 -8.43
C LYS A 97 1.53 -10.96 -8.20
N GLY A 98 1.27 -9.72 -7.78
CA GLY A 98 2.32 -8.84 -7.27
C GLY A 98 2.61 -9.12 -5.80
N ILE A 99 3.72 -8.57 -5.30
CA ILE A 99 4.14 -8.70 -3.90
C ILE A 99 4.45 -7.35 -3.27
N LYS A 100 4.19 -7.25 -1.97
CA LYS A 100 4.64 -6.15 -1.11
C LYS A 100 5.35 -6.75 0.09
N LEU A 101 6.60 -6.34 0.31
CA LEU A 101 7.43 -6.79 1.40
C LEU A 101 7.57 -5.65 2.40
N ASP A 102 7.05 -5.85 3.61
CA ASP A 102 7.08 -4.85 4.69
C ASP A 102 8.24 -5.15 5.67
N PHE A 103 9.34 -4.43 5.53
CA PHE A 103 10.54 -4.62 6.33
C PHE A 103 10.38 -3.97 7.71
N LYS A 104 10.48 -4.77 8.75
CA LYS A 104 10.25 -4.32 10.13
C LYS A 104 11.53 -3.82 10.84
N SER A 105 12.70 -3.98 10.22
CA SER A 105 13.98 -3.47 10.75
C SER A 105 15.02 -3.29 9.65
N ASP A 106 16.03 -2.45 9.91
CA ASP A 106 17.18 -2.28 9.04
C ASP A 106 17.89 -3.61 8.79
N GLN A 107 18.01 -4.45 9.81
CA GLN A 107 18.64 -5.77 9.68
C GLN A 107 17.83 -6.68 8.73
N ALA A 108 16.50 -6.74 8.89
CA ALA A 108 15.65 -7.53 7.99
C ALA A 108 15.77 -7.05 6.55
N PHE A 109 15.77 -5.74 6.33
CA PHE A 109 15.97 -5.15 5.01
C PHE A 109 17.34 -5.51 4.41
N GLN A 110 18.44 -5.28 5.14
CA GLN A 110 19.79 -5.55 4.66
C GLN A 110 20.01 -7.02 4.33
N MET A 111 19.54 -7.95 5.17
CA MET A 111 19.65 -9.38 4.92
C MET A 111 18.79 -9.87 3.75
N SER A 112 17.73 -9.14 3.40
CA SER A 112 16.85 -9.46 2.28
C SER A 112 17.41 -9.05 0.92
N MET A 113 18.26 -8.03 0.86
CA MET A 113 18.76 -7.48 -0.41
C MET A 113 19.54 -8.50 -1.26
N PRO A 114 20.45 -9.33 -0.73
CA PRO A 114 21.13 -10.37 -1.53
C PRO A 114 20.13 -11.42 -2.07
N ILE A 115 19.10 -11.76 -1.31
CA ILE A 115 18.06 -12.73 -1.73
C ILE A 115 17.27 -12.17 -2.90
N LEU A 116 16.83 -10.92 -2.79
CA LEU A 116 16.09 -10.22 -3.83
C LEU A 116 16.93 -10.04 -5.11
N LEU A 117 18.20 -9.67 -4.96
CA LEU A 117 19.11 -9.52 -6.09
C LEU A 117 19.28 -10.84 -6.87
N LYS A 118 19.37 -11.97 -6.17
CA LYS A 118 19.50 -13.32 -6.77
C LYS A 118 18.31 -13.68 -7.67
N VAL A 119 17.09 -13.25 -7.30
CA VAL A 119 15.86 -13.58 -8.04
C VAL A 119 15.34 -12.44 -8.91
N ARG A 120 16.01 -11.28 -8.94
CA ARG A 120 15.54 -10.06 -9.61
C ARG A 120 15.06 -10.29 -11.03
N SER A 121 15.81 -11.05 -11.84
CA SER A 121 15.44 -11.34 -13.24
C SER A 121 14.13 -12.13 -13.40
N ASN A 122 13.69 -12.80 -12.34
CA ASN A 122 12.47 -13.61 -12.33
C ASN A 122 11.26 -12.86 -11.74
N LEU A 123 11.46 -11.65 -11.19
CA LEU A 123 10.41 -10.82 -10.65
C LEU A 123 9.71 -10.07 -11.80
N THR A 124 8.86 -10.77 -12.55
CA THR A 124 8.16 -10.24 -13.72
C THR A 124 6.78 -9.66 -13.40
N PHE A 125 6.51 -9.40 -12.15
CA PHE A 125 5.28 -8.86 -11.59
C PHE A 125 5.57 -7.63 -10.73
N PRO A 126 4.55 -6.83 -10.33
CA PRO A 126 4.77 -5.69 -9.44
C PRO A 126 5.40 -6.08 -8.12
N VAL A 127 6.49 -5.39 -7.77
CA VAL A 127 7.19 -5.55 -6.48
C VAL A 127 7.15 -4.22 -5.76
N ILE A 128 6.64 -4.24 -4.54
CA ILE A 128 6.58 -3.08 -3.64
C ILE A 128 7.48 -3.37 -2.44
N LEU A 129 8.45 -2.50 -2.19
CA LEU A 129 9.31 -2.55 -1.01
C LEU A 129 8.81 -1.53 -0.01
N ASN A 130 8.32 -1.98 1.14
CA ASN A 130 7.72 -1.14 2.17
C ASN A 130 8.62 -1.00 3.40
N ALA A 131 8.72 0.22 3.91
CA ALA A 131 9.29 0.49 5.23
C ALA A 131 8.71 1.78 5.82
N ASP A 132 8.56 1.80 7.13
CA ASP A 132 8.36 3.02 7.90
C ASP A 132 9.72 3.70 8.09
N ILE A 133 9.97 4.77 7.34
CA ILE A 133 11.28 5.46 7.30
C ILE A 133 11.32 6.76 8.10
N LEU A 134 10.19 7.21 8.63
CA LEU A 134 10.07 8.43 9.43
C LEU A 134 9.19 8.21 10.66
N PRO A 135 9.42 8.98 11.75
CA PRO A 135 8.52 9.00 12.90
C PRO A 135 7.12 9.48 12.51
N GLY A 136 6.11 8.79 13.01
CA GLY A 136 4.72 9.03 12.68
C GLY A 136 3.92 9.86 13.67
N PRO A 137 2.62 10.06 13.38
CA PRO A 137 1.73 10.83 14.22
C PRO A 137 1.43 10.13 15.56
N VAL A 138 0.83 10.92 16.48
CA VAL A 138 0.43 10.48 17.83
C VAL A 138 1.62 9.98 18.66
N ASN A 139 2.78 10.65 18.50
CA ASN A 139 4.02 10.31 19.22
C ASN A 139 4.37 8.81 19.09
N ALA A 140 4.33 8.29 17.87
CA ALA A 140 4.75 6.92 17.62
C ALA A 140 6.20 6.74 18.08
N ASN A 141 6.43 5.74 18.91
CA ASN A 141 7.72 5.47 19.56
C ASN A 141 8.46 4.26 18.97
N THR A 142 7.89 3.63 17.96
CA THR A 142 8.57 2.59 17.18
C THR A 142 9.72 3.21 16.42
N THR A 143 10.87 2.52 16.39
CA THR A 143 12.03 2.99 15.64
C THR A 143 11.78 2.86 14.13
N ALA A 144 11.87 3.96 13.40
CA ALA A 144 11.83 3.95 11.94
C ALA A 144 13.12 3.36 11.37
N LEU A 145 13.04 2.77 10.17
CA LEU A 145 14.22 2.34 9.43
C LEU A 145 15.05 3.55 8.98
N ASN A 146 16.35 3.33 8.73
CA ASN A 146 17.22 4.35 8.17
C ASN A 146 16.77 4.69 6.73
N ALA A 147 16.17 5.87 6.56
CA ALA A 147 15.59 6.30 5.30
C ALA A 147 16.62 6.31 4.15
N LYS A 148 17.82 6.85 4.40
CA LYS A 148 18.88 6.96 3.38
C LYS A 148 19.35 5.58 2.91
N ASP A 149 19.56 4.66 3.84
CA ASP A 149 20.03 3.31 3.50
C ASP A 149 18.93 2.53 2.79
N PHE A 150 17.68 2.62 3.24
CA PHE A 150 16.54 2.00 2.59
C PHE A 150 16.39 2.46 1.13
N LEU A 151 16.33 3.77 0.92
CA LEU A 151 16.13 4.36 -0.42
C LEU A 151 17.27 4.01 -1.36
N ARG A 152 18.54 4.11 -0.89
CA ARG A 152 19.72 3.81 -1.69
C ARG A 152 19.80 2.34 -2.09
N GLU A 153 19.68 1.43 -1.13
CA GLU A 153 19.86 0.00 -1.38
C GLU A 153 18.68 -0.60 -2.15
N ALA A 154 17.45 -0.12 -1.94
CA ALA A 154 16.30 -0.52 -2.75
C ALA A 154 16.49 -0.13 -4.22
N ASN A 155 16.92 1.11 -4.50
CA ASN A 155 17.20 1.57 -5.85
C ASN A 155 18.34 0.77 -6.52
N LYS A 156 19.38 0.41 -5.77
CA LYS A 156 20.51 -0.37 -6.27
C LYS A 156 20.12 -1.83 -6.57
N THR A 157 19.31 -2.42 -5.71
CA THR A 157 18.99 -3.85 -5.77
C THR A 157 17.85 -4.15 -6.73
N ILE A 158 16.75 -3.42 -6.65
CA ILE A 158 15.55 -3.57 -7.51
C ILE A 158 15.06 -2.18 -7.92
N PRO A 159 15.73 -1.50 -8.87
CA PRO A 159 15.33 -0.18 -9.35
C PRO A 159 13.95 -0.18 -10.03
N GLU A 160 13.43 -1.34 -10.41
CA GLU A 160 12.11 -1.50 -11.00
C GLU A 160 10.98 -1.55 -9.95
N SER A 161 11.31 -1.68 -8.66
CA SER A 161 10.30 -1.74 -7.60
C SER A 161 9.61 -0.40 -7.37
N ILE A 162 8.39 -0.47 -6.84
CA ILE A 162 7.70 0.66 -6.24
C ILE A 162 8.19 0.77 -4.80
N LEU A 163 8.57 1.98 -4.38
CA LEU A 163 8.90 2.24 -2.98
C LEU A 163 7.63 2.59 -2.22
N SER A 164 7.36 1.86 -1.15
CA SER A 164 6.29 2.17 -0.20
C SER A 164 6.94 2.73 1.06
N VAL A 165 6.90 4.04 1.21
CA VAL A 165 7.60 4.74 2.29
C VAL A 165 6.63 5.44 3.21
N GLY A 166 6.67 5.07 4.48
CA GLY A 166 5.69 5.50 5.46
C GLY A 166 6.29 6.07 6.74
N TRP A 167 5.42 6.17 7.68
CA TRP A 167 5.67 6.66 9.03
C TRP A 167 5.34 5.57 10.02
N THR A 168 6.14 5.45 11.09
CA THR A 168 5.78 4.61 12.22
C THR A 168 4.39 5.00 12.74
N THR A 169 3.61 4.04 13.16
CA THR A 169 2.23 4.27 13.59
C THR A 169 2.02 3.90 15.05
N ARG A 170 1.22 4.74 15.75
CA ARG A 170 0.68 4.44 17.07
C ARG A 170 -0.79 4.84 17.03
N TYR A 171 -1.66 3.86 16.79
CA TYR A 171 -3.09 4.11 16.60
C TYR A 171 -3.87 2.80 16.78
N GLY A 172 -5.13 2.91 17.13
CA GLY A 172 -6.03 1.80 17.20
C GLY A 172 -6.23 1.26 18.60
N LYS A 173 -6.98 0.18 18.67
CA LYS A 173 -7.50 -0.38 19.92
C LYS A 173 -6.40 -0.82 20.90
N GLU A 174 -5.27 -1.31 20.39
CA GLU A 174 -4.15 -1.76 21.23
C GLU A 174 -3.48 -0.63 22.03
N PHE A 175 -3.60 0.62 21.54
CA PHE A 175 -3.06 1.81 22.18
C PHE A 175 -4.13 2.70 22.82
N ASP A 176 -5.41 2.32 22.72
CA ASP A 176 -6.56 3.15 23.09
C ASP A 176 -6.52 4.53 22.42
N ILE A 177 -6.10 4.58 21.16
CA ILE A 177 -5.99 5.79 20.36
C ILE A 177 -6.94 5.69 19.18
N THR A 178 -7.93 6.58 19.14
CA THR A 178 -8.98 6.62 18.12
C THR A 178 -8.96 7.91 17.29
N GLU A 179 -8.08 8.85 17.62
CA GLU A 179 -7.94 10.14 16.97
C GLU A 179 -6.48 10.47 16.68
N GLY A 180 -6.25 11.26 15.65
CA GLY A 180 -4.93 11.69 15.23
C GLY A 180 -4.91 12.09 13.76
N ARG A 181 -3.82 12.69 13.33
CA ARG A 181 -3.63 13.13 11.93
C ARG A 181 -2.15 13.22 11.57
N TYR A 182 -1.85 13.20 10.29
CA TYR A 182 -0.52 13.55 9.79
C TYR A 182 -0.34 15.07 9.82
N SER A 183 0.76 15.55 10.37
CA SER A 183 1.07 16.99 10.42
C SER A 183 1.74 17.47 9.12
N SER A 184 1.60 18.77 8.82
CA SER A 184 2.31 19.40 7.70
C SER A 184 3.83 19.23 7.81
N GLN A 185 4.39 19.21 9.02
CA GLN A 185 5.81 18.98 9.24
C GLN A 185 6.24 17.56 8.89
N GLN A 186 5.45 16.54 9.28
CA GLN A 186 5.72 15.15 8.90
C GLN A 186 5.69 14.95 7.37
N ILE A 187 4.72 15.60 6.72
CA ILE A 187 4.62 15.59 5.26
C ILE A 187 5.82 16.28 4.61
N GLN A 188 6.21 17.46 5.12
CA GLN A 188 7.36 18.19 4.57
C GLN A 188 8.66 17.39 4.75
N THR A 189 8.86 16.76 5.91
CA THR A 189 10.02 15.90 6.15
C THR A 189 10.08 14.74 5.14
N MET A 190 8.94 14.10 4.80
CA MET A 190 8.92 13.05 3.77
C MET A 190 9.33 13.60 2.41
N ILE A 191 8.76 14.75 2.00
CA ILE A 191 9.08 15.40 0.72
C ILE A 191 10.58 15.69 0.63
N ASP A 192 11.16 16.27 1.70
CA ASP A 192 12.56 16.63 1.75
C ASP A 192 13.46 15.37 1.73
N THR A 193 13.10 14.34 2.49
CA THR A 193 13.82 13.06 2.50
C THR A 193 13.90 12.45 1.10
N LEU A 194 12.81 12.43 0.34
CA LEU A 194 12.80 11.88 -1.02
C LEU A 194 13.63 12.72 -1.99
N LYS A 195 13.58 14.05 -1.88
CA LYS A 195 14.38 14.98 -2.70
C LYS A 195 15.86 14.87 -2.42
N GLU A 196 16.25 14.88 -1.14
CA GLU A 196 17.66 14.78 -0.70
C GLU A 196 18.31 13.46 -1.15
N ASN A 197 17.52 12.38 -1.17
CA ASN A 197 17.99 11.08 -1.64
C ASN A 197 17.77 10.86 -3.16
N GLN A 198 17.34 11.88 -3.90
CA GLN A 198 17.17 11.86 -5.36
C GLN A 198 16.31 10.68 -5.86
N VAL A 199 15.23 10.38 -5.14
CA VAL A 199 14.34 9.26 -5.46
C VAL A 199 13.66 9.52 -6.80
N SER A 200 13.80 8.56 -7.72
CA SER A 200 13.16 8.59 -9.05
C SER A 200 12.23 7.40 -9.31
N GLN A 201 12.29 6.38 -8.46
CA GLN A 201 11.36 5.25 -8.52
C GLN A 201 9.92 5.71 -8.22
N PRO A 202 8.90 5.00 -8.74
CA PRO A 202 7.54 5.21 -8.30
C PRO A 202 7.41 5.04 -6.78
N VAL A 203 6.63 5.91 -6.14
CA VAL A 203 6.42 5.89 -4.68
C VAL A 203 4.94 5.73 -4.37
N THR A 204 4.63 4.91 -3.38
CA THR A 204 3.32 4.92 -2.71
C THR A 204 3.51 5.27 -1.23
N TYR A 205 2.57 6.01 -0.65
CA TYR A 205 2.61 6.35 0.77
C TYR A 205 1.62 5.48 1.54
N PRO A 206 2.10 4.53 2.37
CA PRO A 206 1.22 3.79 3.26
C PRO A 206 0.73 4.73 4.36
N VAL A 207 -0.57 4.95 4.41
CA VAL A 207 -1.22 5.83 5.39
C VAL A 207 -2.33 5.09 6.11
N ARG A 208 -2.38 5.20 7.44
CA ARG A 208 -3.40 4.53 8.24
C ARG A 208 -4.73 5.26 8.10
N ALA A 209 -5.79 4.54 7.77
CA ALA A 209 -7.11 5.08 7.42
C ALA A 209 -7.68 6.01 8.49
N GLY A 210 -7.59 5.63 9.77
CA GLY A 210 -8.08 6.43 10.88
C GLY A 210 -7.34 7.77 11.08
N LEU A 211 -6.09 7.85 10.63
CA LEU A 211 -5.28 9.08 10.72
C LEU A 211 -5.48 9.98 9.48
N VAL A 212 -5.47 9.36 8.28
CA VAL A 212 -5.51 10.10 7.02
C VAL A 212 -6.85 10.74 6.72
N ALA A 213 -7.93 10.18 7.26
CA ALA A 213 -9.28 10.72 7.09
C ALA A 213 -9.49 12.13 7.70
N HIS A 214 -8.58 12.59 8.57
CA HIS A 214 -8.74 13.85 9.32
C HIS A 214 -8.02 15.06 8.70
N ASP A 215 -7.16 14.87 7.68
CA ASP A 215 -6.46 15.99 7.04
C ASP A 215 -6.20 15.74 5.54
N ILE A 216 -7.25 15.93 4.76
CA ILE A 216 -7.23 15.68 3.31
C ILE A 216 -6.24 16.61 2.58
N ASP A 217 -6.18 17.88 3.00
CA ASP A 217 -5.35 18.88 2.29
C ASP A 217 -3.85 18.61 2.48
N VAL A 218 -3.44 18.15 3.65
CA VAL A 218 -2.06 17.79 3.94
C VAL A 218 -1.60 16.62 3.05
N ILE A 219 -2.47 15.63 2.85
CA ILE A 219 -2.19 14.49 1.96
C ILE A 219 -2.17 14.89 0.49
N LYS A 220 -3.09 15.76 0.08
CA LYS A 220 -3.07 16.33 -1.29
C LYS A 220 -1.79 17.13 -1.54
N ALA A 221 -1.30 17.87 -0.55
CA ALA A 221 -0.03 18.58 -0.63
C ALA A 221 1.16 17.62 -0.79
N LEU A 222 1.18 16.47 -0.09
CA LEU A 222 2.20 15.43 -0.26
C LEU A 222 2.26 14.98 -1.72
N LEU A 223 1.14 14.53 -2.28
CA LEU A 223 1.08 14.03 -3.65
C LEU A 223 1.47 15.10 -4.67
N LYS A 224 1.00 16.34 -4.48
CA LYS A 224 1.32 17.47 -5.36
C LYS A 224 2.82 17.79 -5.38
N ASN A 225 3.48 17.70 -4.23
CA ASN A 225 4.89 18.06 -4.10
C ASN A 225 5.87 16.90 -4.39
N THR A 226 5.36 15.70 -4.67
CA THR A 226 6.14 14.50 -5.00
C THR A 226 5.78 13.90 -6.37
N THR A 227 5.29 14.71 -7.30
CA THR A 227 4.94 14.28 -8.67
C THR A 227 6.12 13.67 -9.44
N PHE A 228 7.35 14.00 -9.06
CA PHE A 228 8.58 13.44 -9.64
C PHE A 228 8.73 11.92 -9.40
N THR A 229 7.97 11.34 -8.46
CA THR A 229 7.97 9.89 -8.15
C THR A 229 6.73 9.16 -8.67
N ASN A 230 5.88 9.79 -9.47
CA ASN A 230 4.56 9.24 -9.84
C ASN A 230 3.77 8.74 -8.61
N ALA A 231 3.69 9.58 -7.59
CA ALA A 231 3.21 9.25 -6.26
C ALA A 231 1.76 8.74 -6.22
N THR A 232 1.52 7.74 -5.38
CA THR A 232 0.21 7.15 -5.06
C THR A 232 0.04 7.03 -3.54
N LEU A 233 -1.15 6.70 -3.08
CA LEU A 233 -1.43 6.33 -1.69
C LEU A 233 -1.69 4.83 -1.57
N THR A 234 -1.30 4.24 -0.45
CA THR A 234 -1.78 2.94 0.01
C THR A 234 -2.48 3.15 1.34
N ILE A 235 -3.81 3.19 1.32
CA ILE A 235 -4.61 3.33 2.54
C ILE A 235 -4.76 1.95 3.16
N TRP A 236 -4.31 1.80 4.41
CA TRP A 236 -4.40 0.57 5.16
C TRP A 236 -5.06 0.76 6.52
N SER A 237 -5.57 -0.32 7.11
CA SER A 237 -6.23 -0.29 8.42
C SER A 237 -6.16 -1.66 9.07
N SER A 238 -6.05 -1.68 10.40
CA SER A 238 -6.24 -2.90 11.18
C SER A 238 -7.72 -3.13 11.46
N GLU A 239 -8.09 -4.40 11.70
CA GLU A 239 -9.47 -4.72 12.10
C GLU A 239 -9.85 -4.01 13.40
N GLY A 240 -10.99 -3.34 13.40
CA GLY A 240 -11.49 -2.60 14.58
C GLY A 240 -10.91 -1.19 14.75
N ASP A 241 -10.11 -0.69 13.81
CA ASP A 241 -9.69 0.72 13.81
C ASP A 241 -10.92 1.65 13.76
N SER A 242 -10.86 2.75 14.50
CA SER A 242 -11.84 3.84 14.39
C SER A 242 -11.55 4.64 13.11
N VAL A 243 -12.46 4.62 12.15
CA VAL A 243 -12.28 5.31 10.86
C VAL A 243 -13.56 6.03 10.48
N ASP A 244 -13.46 7.32 10.16
CA ASP A 244 -14.52 8.08 9.51
C ASP A 244 -14.58 7.68 8.02
N ALA A 245 -15.42 6.69 7.69
CA ALA A 245 -15.55 6.16 6.34
C ALA A 245 -16.05 7.20 5.32
N ALA A 246 -16.82 8.20 5.75
CA ALA A 246 -17.30 9.24 4.87
C ALA A 246 -16.17 10.19 4.45
N LYS A 247 -15.36 10.65 5.42
CA LYS A 247 -14.16 11.47 5.14
C LYS A 247 -13.11 10.68 4.35
N LEU A 248 -12.90 9.41 4.67
CA LEU A 248 -11.99 8.55 3.90
C LEU A 248 -12.46 8.40 2.45
N SER A 249 -13.75 8.19 2.23
CA SER A 249 -14.34 8.13 0.89
C SER A 249 -14.16 9.45 0.13
N GLN A 250 -14.30 10.59 0.82
CA GLN A 250 -14.05 11.91 0.25
C GLN A 250 -12.58 12.07 -0.17
N LEU A 251 -11.63 11.69 0.69
CA LEU A 251 -10.20 11.73 0.37
C LEU A 251 -9.91 10.91 -0.90
N ILE A 252 -10.41 9.67 -0.99
CA ILE A 252 -10.16 8.79 -2.13
C ILE A 252 -10.73 9.40 -3.43
N ARG A 253 -11.93 9.99 -3.37
CA ARG A 253 -12.51 10.67 -4.54
C ARG A 253 -11.72 11.91 -4.95
N ASP A 254 -11.28 12.71 -3.99
CA ASP A 254 -10.52 13.94 -4.24
C ASP A 254 -9.12 13.67 -4.80
N VAL A 255 -8.48 12.62 -4.35
CA VAL A 255 -7.16 12.18 -4.85
C VAL A 255 -7.28 11.50 -6.21
N GLY A 256 -8.35 10.71 -6.41
CA GLY A 256 -8.61 9.92 -7.60
C GLY A 256 -8.36 8.42 -7.37
N VAL A 257 -9.29 7.60 -7.85
CA VAL A 257 -9.24 6.14 -7.70
C VAL A 257 -8.07 5.49 -8.46
N ASP A 258 -7.45 6.21 -9.38
CA ASP A 258 -6.24 5.84 -10.13
C ASP A 258 -4.94 6.12 -9.35
N LYS A 259 -5.04 6.76 -8.19
CA LYS A 259 -3.92 7.13 -7.32
C LYS A 259 -3.97 6.49 -5.94
N VAL A 260 -4.97 5.66 -5.65
CA VAL A 260 -5.18 5.13 -4.30
C VAL A 260 -5.38 3.62 -4.32
N TYR A 261 -4.48 2.90 -3.64
CA TYR A 261 -4.69 1.51 -3.23
C TYR A 261 -5.49 1.48 -1.92
N VAL A 262 -6.36 0.48 -1.78
CA VAL A 262 -7.16 0.29 -0.56
C VAL A 262 -6.92 -1.12 -0.02
N ASP A 263 -6.14 -1.20 1.05
CA ASP A 263 -5.79 -2.42 1.78
C ASP A 263 -6.37 -2.34 3.20
N VAL A 264 -7.68 -2.51 3.29
CA VAL A 264 -8.44 -2.39 4.54
C VAL A 264 -9.35 -3.60 4.74
N PRO A 265 -9.74 -3.92 5.99
CA PRO A 265 -10.70 -4.97 6.27
C PRO A 265 -12.04 -4.76 5.54
N GLU A 266 -12.71 -5.86 5.20
CA GLU A 266 -14.00 -5.81 4.47
C GLU A 266 -15.07 -5.04 5.25
N SER A 267 -15.01 -5.07 6.58
CA SER A 267 -15.87 -4.29 7.48
C SER A 267 -15.79 -2.77 7.26
N LEU A 268 -14.62 -2.26 6.85
CA LEU A 268 -14.43 -0.86 6.46
C LEU A 268 -14.66 -0.68 4.95
N LYS A 269 -14.14 -1.59 4.12
CA LYS A 269 -14.20 -1.48 2.66
C LYS A 269 -15.63 -1.36 2.14
N SER A 270 -16.56 -2.15 2.71
CA SER A 270 -18.00 -2.10 2.36
C SER A 270 -18.69 -0.78 2.68
N LYS A 271 -18.11 0.07 3.55
CA LYS A 271 -18.63 1.39 3.91
C LYS A 271 -18.11 2.51 3.00
N LEU A 272 -17.13 2.22 2.15
CA LEU A 272 -16.53 3.24 1.27
C LEU A 272 -17.41 3.51 0.06
N VAL A 273 -17.69 4.78 -0.19
CA VAL A 273 -18.46 5.27 -1.34
C VAL A 273 -17.51 5.97 -2.30
N LEU A 274 -17.01 5.23 -3.29
CA LEU A 274 -15.95 5.68 -4.21
C LEU A 274 -16.47 6.20 -5.55
N SER A 275 -17.70 5.83 -5.96
CA SER A 275 -18.38 6.45 -7.10
C SER A 275 -18.84 7.85 -6.71
N ALA A 276 -18.63 8.85 -7.57
CA ALA A 276 -19.33 10.11 -7.43
C ALA A 276 -20.83 9.79 -7.42
N ALA A 277 -21.51 10.10 -6.31
CA ALA A 277 -22.96 10.11 -6.33
C ALA A 277 -23.35 11.01 -7.52
N SER A 278 -24.08 10.47 -8.47
CA SER A 278 -24.60 11.30 -9.54
C SER A 278 -25.54 12.30 -8.88
N THR A 279 -25.07 13.51 -8.68
CA THR A 279 -25.86 14.66 -8.21
C THR A 279 -26.99 15.02 -9.19
N MET A 280 -27.15 14.22 -10.25
CA MET A 280 -28.22 14.34 -11.22
C MET A 280 -29.60 13.92 -10.69
N SER A 281 -29.68 13.12 -9.61
CA SER A 281 -30.99 12.62 -9.17
C SER A 281 -31.86 13.71 -8.51
N SER A 282 -31.27 14.62 -7.74
CA SER A 282 -32.05 15.68 -7.06
C SER A 282 -32.46 16.82 -7.99
N VAL A 283 -31.59 17.17 -8.95
CA VAL A 283 -31.91 18.24 -9.93
C VAL A 283 -32.96 17.76 -10.95
N LEU A 284 -32.84 16.51 -11.41
CA LEU A 284 -33.86 15.93 -12.32
C LEU A 284 -35.21 15.75 -11.62
N ILE A 285 -35.25 15.29 -10.37
CA ILE A 285 -36.50 15.13 -9.60
C ILE A 285 -37.15 16.49 -9.38
N ASN A 286 -36.37 17.53 -9.05
CA ASN A 286 -36.92 18.88 -8.87
C ASN A 286 -37.36 19.51 -10.19
N LEU A 287 -36.69 19.27 -11.31
CA LEU A 287 -37.13 19.74 -12.65
C LEU A 287 -38.43 19.06 -13.10
N VAL A 288 -38.52 17.74 -12.91
CA VAL A 288 -39.73 16.98 -13.27
C VAL A 288 -40.91 17.39 -12.37
N ALA A 289 -40.71 17.58 -11.06
CA ALA A 289 -41.74 18.08 -10.15
C ALA A 289 -42.21 19.48 -10.53
N SER A 290 -41.29 20.38 -10.91
CA SER A 290 -41.61 21.74 -11.35
C SER A 290 -42.39 21.76 -12.66
N MET A 291 -42.03 20.89 -13.62
CA MET A 291 -42.78 20.79 -14.90
C MET A 291 -44.18 20.20 -14.72
N VAL A 292 -44.36 19.24 -13.81
CA VAL A 292 -45.70 18.68 -13.52
C VAL A 292 -46.60 19.72 -12.84
N LEU A 293 -46.07 20.53 -11.90
CA LEU A 293 -46.79 21.61 -11.29
C LEU A 293 -47.21 22.72 -12.27
N LEU A 294 -46.32 23.06 -13.24
CA LEU A 294 -46.65 24.02 -14.30
C LEU A 294 -47.71 23.51 -15.27
N ALA A 295 -47.70 22.20 -15.58
CA ALA A 295 -48.69 21.59 -16.42
C ALA A 295 -50.07 21.55 -15.78
N LEU A 296 -50.15 21.24 -14.47
CA LEU A 296 -51.41 21.24 -13.70
C LEU A 296 -52.00 22.64 -13.50
N SER A 297 -51.17 23.71 -13.37
CA SER A 297 -51.64 25.08 -13.25
C SER A 297 -52.19 25.69 -14.55
N ARG A 298 -51.97 25.06 -15.70
CA ARG A 298 -52.51 25.48 -16.97
C ARG A 298 -53.80 24.75 -17.37
N MET A 299 -54.20 23.79 -16.59
CA MET A 299 -55.43 22.99 -16.80
C MET A 299 -56.58 23.38 -15.84
N LEU A 300 -56.36 24.32 -14.95
CA LEU A 300 -57.34 25.02 -14.13
C LEU A 300 -57.54 26.46 -14.59
#